data_fe636912f508d57656e668d50c6c8cb1
#
_entry.id   fe636912f508d57656e668d50c6c8cb1
#
_cell.length_a   1.000
_cell.length_b   1.000
_cell.length_c   1.000
_cell.angle_alpha   90.00
_cell.angle_beta   90.00
_cell.angle_gamma   90.00
#
_symmetry.space_group_name_H-M   'P 1'
#
loop_
_entity.id
_entity.type
_entity.pdbx_description
1 polymer ?
#
loop_
_entity_poly.entity_id
_entity_poly.type
_entity_poly.pdbx_seq_one_letter_code
_entity_poly.pdbx_strand_id
1 'polypeptide(L)'
;MIVEKSAVNVKELTKNVPAKRPIKQKKYGGTALTGWLFVIPATLLITLFVFYPMLQSFILSQKTGAGTNLQWNWWTNYTRMFSDTLFYKSIINTFIYLIVQVPVMIVLAMFIAVLLNGKKLVGKSFFRTAIFLPCVTSLVSYSLIMKSIFADNGIMNKFLGWFSVGPIHWFTDSFWSRVLIIISITWRWTGYNMIFFLSGLQNIDPSIYEAAELDGAGPVRTFFSITAPQLKPIILFVAITSTIGTLQLFDEVQNITQGGPANGTMTISQYIYNTCFKYTPNFGYASAMSFVVM
;
A
#
# COMPACT_ATOMS: atom_id res chain seq x y z
N MET A 1 -72.65 -1.76 -25.20
CA MET A 1 -72.59 -1.68 -26.65
C MET A 1 -71.63 -0.56 -26.93
N ILE A 2 -70.45 -0.68 -27.28
CA ILE A 2 -69.52 -1.46 -28.07
C ILE A 2 -68.13 -1.27 -27.50
N VAL A 3 -67.50 -2.32 -26.98
CA VAL A 3 -66.07 -2.40 -26.85
C VAL A 3 -65.66 -3.53 -27.78
N GLU A 4 -65.24 -3.21 -28.99
CA GLU A 4 -64.73 -4.18 -29.94
C GLU A 4 -63.27 -3.91 -30.29
N LYS A 5 -62.46 -4.83 -29.81
CA LYS A 5 -61.29 -5.44 -30.43
C LYS A 5 -60.40 -4.52 -31.33
N SER A 6 -59.28 -4.18 -30.83
CA SER A 6 -58.06 -4.09 -31.68
C SER A 6 -56.99 -5.07 -31.15
N ALA A 7 -57.19 -6.35 -31.48
CA ALA A 7 -56.10 -7.34 -31.41
C ALA A 7 -55.08 -6.97 -32.52
N VAL A 8 -54.06 -6.21 -32.18
CA VAL A 8 -52.95 -5.93 -33.06
C VAL A 8 -52.28 -7.27 -33.41
N ASN A 9 -52.30 -7.62 -34.69
CA ASN A 9 -51.76 -8.85 -35.21
C ASN A 9 -50.22 -8.81 -35.13
N VAL A 10 -49.67 -9.34 -34.02
CA VAL A 10 -48.21 -9.40 -33.74
C VAL A 10 -47.44 -10.10 -34.88
N LYS A 11 -48.11 -10.96 -35.70
CA LYS A 11 -47.47 -11.64 -36.83
C LYS A 11 -47.19 -10.70 -38.05
N GLU A 12 -47.88 -9.58 -38.19
CA GLU A 12 -47.59 -8.62 -39.26
C GLU A 12 -46.43 -7.70 -38.90
N LEU A 13 -46.23 -7.39 -37.65
CA LEU A 13 -45.13 -6.56 -37.18
C LEU A 13 -43.76 -7.26 -37.29
N THR A 14 -43.72 -8.60 -37.27
CA THR A 14 -42.43 -9.34 -37.38
C THR A 14 -41.99 -9.57 -38.84
N LYS A 15 -42.88 -9.33 -39.86
CA LYS A 15 -42.54 -9.55 -41.26
C LYS A 15 -41.66 -8.52 -41.89
N ASN A 16 -41.54 -7.33 -41.32
CA ASN A 16 -40.75 -6.20 -41.83
C ASN A 16 -39.48 -5.87 -41.04
N VAL A 17 -39.01 -6.79 -40.17
CA VAL A 17 -37.68 -6.60 -39.54
C VAL A 17 -36.62 -7.01 -40.56
N PRO A 18 -35.85 -6.08 -41.13
CA PRO A 18 -34.78 -6.44 -42.06
C PRO A 18 -33.82 -7.36 -41.36
N ALA A 19 -33.58 -8.55 -41.93
CA ALA A 19 -32.61 -9.48 -41.42
C ALA A 19 -31.29 -8.75 -41.17
N LYS A 20 -30.84 -8.71 -39.92
CA LYS A 20 -29.51 -8.14 -39.54
C LYS A 20 -28.48 -8.81 -40.46
N ARG A 21 -27.94 -8.05 -41.42
CA ARG A 21 -26.80 -8.52 -42.20
C ARG A 21 -25.73 -9.02 -41.26
N PRO A 22 -25.19 -10.22 -41.47
CA PRO A 22 -24.11 -10.70 -40.63
C PRO A 22 -22.97 -9.69 -40.70
N ILE A 23 -22.62 -9.12 -39.53
CA ILE A 23 -21.46 -8.24 -39.41
C ILE A 23 -20.26 -9.08 -39.81
N LYS A 24 -19.75 -8.88 -41.03
CA LYS A 24 -18.48 -9.49 -41.46
C LYS A 24 -17.43 -9.11 -40.44
N GLN A 25 -17.04 -10.04 -39.57
CA GLN A 25 -15.87 -9.85 -38.72
C GLN A 25 -14.68 -9.59 -39.66
N LYS A 26 -14.27 -8.32 -39.73
CA LYS A 26 -13.00 -7.98 -40.36
C LYS A 26 -11.91 -8.78 -39.68
N LYS A 27 -11.26 -9.68 -40.41
CA LYS A 27 -10.04 -10.36 -39.93
C LYS A 27 -8.99 -9.30 -39.64
N TYR A 28 -8.81 -8.96 -38.38
CA TYR A 28 -7.84 -7.99 -37.88
C TYR A 28 -6.40 -8.54 -37.91
N GLY A 29 -5.96 -9.11 -39.01
CA GLY A 29 -4.59 -9.60 -39.16
C GLY A 29 -3.51 -8.50 -39.02
N GLY A 30 -3.87 -7.25 -39.36
CA GLY A 30 -2.96 -6.09 -39.21
C GLY A 30 -2.92 -5.48 -37.81
N THR A 31 -3.98 -5.64 -37.03
CA THR A 31 -4.06 -5.05 -35.66
C THR A 31 -3.25 -5.81 -34.63
N ALA A 32 -3.02 -7.11 -34.84
CA ALA A 32 -2.17 -7.92 -33.96
C ALA A 32 -0.71 -7.43 -34.03
N LEU A 33 -0.16 -7.20 -35.23
CA LEU A 33 1.21 -6.69 -35.38
C LEU A 33 1.35 -5.28 -34.77
N THR A 34 0.38 -4.40 -35.01
CA THR A 34 0.36 -3.06 -34.41
C THR A 34 0.29 -3.13 -32.89
N GLY A 35 -0.54 -4.03 -32.33
CA GLY A 35 -0.62 -4.25 -30.88
C GLY A 35 0.74 -4.70 -30.31
N TRP A 36 1.40 -5.65 -30.94
CA TRP A 36 2.73 -6.10 -30.52
C TRP A 36 3.78 -5.00 -30.59
N LEU A 37 3.77 -4.14 -31.62
CA LEU A 37 4.71 -3.03 -31.74
C LEU A 37 4.57 -2.01 -30.58
N PHE A 38 3.37 -1.79 -30.06
CA PHE A 38 3.17 -0.93 -28.88
C PHE A 38 3.58 -1.60 -27.57
N VAL A 39 3.45 -2.91 -27.44
CA VAL A 39 3.76 -3.65 -26.20
C VAL A 39 5.24 -4.01 -26.12
N ILE A 40 5.92 -4.29 -27.23
CA ILE A 40 7.33 -4.71 -27.27
C ILE A 40 8.27 -3.76 -26.50
N PRO A 41 8.25 -2.43 -26.69
CA PRO A 41 9.17 -1.54 -25.98
C PRO A 41 9.02 -1.64 -24.46
N ALA A 42 7.79 -1.65 -23.94
CA ALA A 42 7.51 -1.80 -22.53
C ALA A 42 7.96 -3.18 -22.00
N THR A 43 7.63 -4.26 -22.74
CA THR A 43 8.04 -5.62 -22.38
C THR A 43 9.55 -5.76 -22.36
N LEU A 44 10.24 -5.18 -23.34
CA LEU A 44 11.71 -5.23 -23.41
C LEU A 44 12.34 -4.51 -22.21
N LEU A 45 11.85 -3.31 -21.87
CA LEU A 45 12.33 -2.58 -20.70
C LEU A 45 12.08 -3.34 -19.40
N ILE A 46 10.88 -3.91 -19.21
CA ILE A 46 10.56 -4.72 -18.03
C ILE A 46 11.47 -5.97 -17.99
N THR A 47 11.68 -6.64 -19.12
CA THR A 47 12.55 -7.83 -19.18
C THR A 47 13.98 -7.47 -18.82
N LEU A 48 14.52 -6.38 -19.35
CA LEU A 48 15.89 -5.96 -19.14
C LEU A 48 16.15 -5.42 -17.74
N PHE A 49 15.22 -4.61 -17.19
CA PHE A 49 15.45 -3.90 -15.92
C PHE A 49 14.80 -4.55 -14.69
N VAL A 50 13.88 -5.49 -14.89
CA VAL A 50 13.22 -6.21 -13.79
C VAL A 50 13.62 -7.70 -13.82
N PHE A 51 13.29 -8.41 -14.88
CA PHE A 51 13.52 -9.86 -14.92
C PHE A 51 15.00 -10.24 -14.97
N TYR A 52 15.83 -9.52 -15.74
CA TYR A 52 17.26 -9.83 -15.81
C TYR A 52 17.97 -9.64 -14.45
N PRO A 53 17.84 -8.51 -13.71
CA PRO A 53 18.41 -8.38 -12.38
C PRO A 53 17.85 -9.39 -11.37
N MET A 54 16.57 -9.74 -11.48
CA MET A 54 15.96 -10.77 -10.65
C MET A 54 16.63 -12.13 -10.85
N LEU A 55 16.84 -12.56 -12.11
CA LEU A 55 17.58 -13.79 -12.42
C LEU A 55 19.03 -13.73 -11.94
N GLN A 56 19.72 -12.60 -12.10
CA GLN A 56 21.07 -12.41 -11.58
C GLN A 56 21.12 -12.50 -10.06
N SER A 57 20.14 -11.92 -9.36
CA SER A 57 20.03 -12.04 -7.92
C SER A 57 19.81 -13.49 -7.49
N PHE A 58 19.00 -14.27 -8.23
CA PHE A 58 18.84 -15.70 -7.97
C PHE A 58 20.14 -16.48 -8.11
N ILE A 59 20.89 -16.24 -9.19
CA ILE A 59 22.21 -16.85 -9.41
C ILE A 59 23.16 -16.45 -8.29
N LEU A 60 23.14 -15.19 -7.88
CA LEU A 60 23.98 -14.66 -6.82
C LEU A 60 23.64 -15.25 -5.45
N SER A 61 22.36 -15.54 -5.17
CA SER A 61 21.91 -16.16 -3.92
C SER A 61 22.52 -17.53 -3.68
N GLN A 62 22.97 -18.23 -4.75
CA GLN A 62 23.62 -19.54 -4.68
C GLN A 62 25.13 -19.44 -4.53
N LYS A 63 25.69 -18.23 -4.47
CA LYS A 63 27.12 -18.00 -4.29
C LYS A 63 27.41 -17.46 -2.90
N THR A 64 28.50 -17.90 -2.30
CA THR A 64 29.00 -17.40 -1.00
C THR A 64 30.36 -16.75 -1.20
N GLY A 65 30.66 -15.76 -0.37
CA GLY A 65 31.91 -15.02 -0.41
C GLY A 65 31.73 -13.56 -0.02
N ALA A 66 32.85 -12.84 0.11
CA ALA A 66 32.86 -11.42 0.40
C ALA A 66 33.36 -10.64 -0.85
N GLY A 67 32.69 -9.52 -1.14
CA GLY A 67 33.06 -8.68 -2.27
C GLY A 67 32.93 -9.41 -3.61
N THR A 68 34.04 -9.46 -4.37
CA THR A 68 34.09 -10.09 -5.70
C THR A 68 34.50 -11.58 -5.71
N ASN A 69 35.02 -12.08 -4.56
CA ASN A 69 35.42 -13.48 -4.42
C ASN A 69 34.20 -14.34 -4.07
N LEU A 70 33.44 -14.68 -5.11
CA LEU A 70 32.20 -15.46 -4.98
C LEU A 70 32.44 -16.88 -5.47
N GLN A 71 32.13 -17.86 -4.62
CA GLN A 71 32.21 -19.30 -4.93
C GLN A 71 30.80 -19.91 -4.92
N TRP A 72 30.57 -20.87 -5.81
CA TRP A 72 29.32 -21.61 -5.82
C TRP A 72 29.19 -22.46 -4.56
N ASN A 73 28.09 -22.28 -3.86
CA ASN A 73 27.81 -23.04 -2.64
C ASN A 73 26.29 -23.21 -2.41
N TRP A 74 25.58 -23.44 -3.47
CA TRP A 74 24.14 -23.73 -3.64
C TRP A 74 23.23 -23.31 -2.50
N TRP A 75 23.24 -23.99 -1.36
CA TRP A 75 22.26 -23.83 -0.28
C TRP A 75 22.81 -23.14 0.98
N THR A 76 24.07 -22.85 1.05
CA THR A 76 24.71 -22.33 2.28
C THR A 76 24.12 -21.01 2.75
N ASN A 77 23.76 -20.11 1.85
CA ASN A 77 23.12 -18.84 2.25
C ASN A 77 21.74 -19.09 2.87
N TYR A 78 20.98 -20.04 2.33
CA TYR A 78 19.66 -20.39 2.83
C TYR A 78 19.75 -21.13 4.17
N THR A 79 20.69 -22.07 4.35
CA THR A 79 20.91 -22.73 5.65
C THR A 79 21.40 -21.75 6.71
N ARG A 80 22.29 -20.83 6.36
CA ARG A 80 22.73 -19.73 7.25
C ARG A 80 21.55 -18.88 7.70
N MET A 81 20.62 -18.58 6.84
CA MET A 81 19.45 -17.74 7.14
C MET A 81 18.58 -18.35 8.24
N PHE A 82 18.41 -19.68 8.27
CA PHE A 82 17.67 -20.39 9.34
C PHE A 82 18.35 -20.37 10.72
N SER A 83 19.61 -19.99 10.79
CA SER A 83 20.34 -19.82 12.08
C SER A 83 20.60 -18.34 12.42
N ASP A 84 20.19 -17.41 11.57
CA ASP A 84 20.47 -16.00 11.73
C ASP A 84 19.40 -15.31 12.59
N THR A 85 19.76 -15.00 13.82
CA THR A 85 18.88 -14.31 14.78
C THR A 85 18.46 -12.91 14.32
N LEU A 86 19.32 -12.18 13.58
CA LEU A 86 18.99 -10.87 13.06
C LEU A 86 17.98 -10.95 11.92
N PHE A 87 18.05 -11.99 11.09
CA PHE A 87 17.06 -12.26 10.07
C PHE A 87 15.66 -12.44 10.68
N TYR A 88 15.54 -13.34 11.67
CA TYR A 88 14.26 -13.54 12.34
C TYR A 88 13.75 -12.27 13.03
N LYS A 89 14.62 -11.54 13.70
CA LYS A 89 14.24 -10.29 14.36
C LYS A 89 13.73 -9.24 13.36
N SER A 90 14.38 -9.10 12.22
CA SER A 90 13.98 -8.17 11.17
C SER A 90 12.65 -8.56 10.50
N ILE A 91 12.42 -9.84 10.28
CA ILE A 91 11.12 -10.35 9.81
C ILE A 91 10.02 -10.06 10.84
N ILE A 92 10.23 -10.42 12.10
CA ILE A 92 9.23 -10.17 13.16
C ILE A 92 8.89 -8.69 13.25
N ASN A 93 9.88 -7.80 13.22
CA ASN A 93 9.63 -6.36 13.23
C ASN A 93 8.79 -5.93 12.00
N THR A 94 9.11 -6.44 10.80
CA THR A 94 8.38 -6.14 9.58
C THR A 94 6.92 -6.60 9.68
N PHE A 95 6.67 -7.80 10.22
CA PHE A 95 5.32 -8.29 10.44
C PHE A 95 4.57 -7.53 11.55
N ILE A 96 5.25 -7.06 12.61
CA ILE A 96 4.63 -6.19 13.61
C ILE A 96 4.15 -4.89 12.95
N TYR A 97 4.99 -4.28 12.11
CA TYR A 97 4.56 -3.09 11.35
C TYR A 97 3.37 -3.40 10.45
N LEU A 98 3.40 -4.50 9.71
CA LEU A 98 2.32 -4.91 8.82
C LEU A 98 0.98 -5.08 9.57
N ILE A 99 0.99 -5.88 10.64
CA ILE A 99 -0.23 -6.27 11.35
C ILE A 99 -0.83 -5.09 12.13
N VAL A 100 -0.01 -4.17 12.63
CA VAL A 100 -0.50 -3.04 13.42
C VAL A 100 -0.78 -1.83 12.53
N GLN A 101 0.20 -1.43 11.72
CA GLN A 101 0.12 -0.17 10.98
C GLN A 101 -0.90 -0.22 9.85
N VAL A 102 -0.94 -1.29 9.05
CA VAL A 102 -1.82 -1.35 7.86
C VAL A 102 -3.30 -1.28 8.23
N PRO A 103 -3.82 -2.07 9.19
CA PRO A 103 -5.22 -1.95 9.62
C PRO A 103 -5.55 -0.58 10.22
N VAL A 104 -4.67 -0.07 11.10
CA VAL A 104 -4.87 1.25 11.73
C VAL A 104 -4.93 2.35 10.67
N MET A 105 -4.01 2.34 9.73
CA MET A 105 -3.97 3.31 8.64
C MET A 105 -5.22 3.23 7.73
N ILE A 106 -5.68 2.03 7.37
CA ILE A 106 -6.89 1.85 6.55
C ILE A 106 -8.11 2.45 7.27
N VAL A 107 -8.28 2.14 8.55
CA VAL A 107 -9.39 2.66 9.35
C VAL A 107 -9.33 4.18 9.45
N LEU A 108 -8.15 4.75 9.75
CA LEU A 108 -7.97 6.19 9.84
C LEU A 108 -8.19 6.88 8.49
N ALA A 109 -7.63 6.34 7.40
CA ALA A 109 -7.78 6.90 6.06
C ALA A 109 -9.25 6.89 5.60
N MET A 110 -9.97 5.79 5.82
CA MET A 110 -11.39 5.68 5.52
C MET A 110 -12.23 6.61 6.38
N PHE A 111 -11.96 6.68 7.68
CA PHE A 111 -12.65 7.60 8.60
C PHE A 111 -12.49 9.06 8.17
N ILE A 112 -11.26 9.48 7.89
CA ILE A 112 -10.98 10.85 7.43
C ILE A 112 -11.64 11.12 6.07
N ALA A 113 -11.63 10.15 5.14
CA ALA A 113 -12.29 10.29 3.85
C ALA A 113 -13.80 10.50 3.99
N VAL A 114 -14.46 9.76 4.89
CA VAL A 114 -15.90 9.93 5.19
C VAL A 114 -16.17 11.31 5.75
N LEU A 115 -15.37 11.79 6.70
CA LEU A 115 -15.51 13.15 7.24
C LEU A 115 -15.37 14.23 6.16
N LEU A 116 -14.36 14.09 5.30
CA LEU A 116 -14.09 15.03 4.20
C LEU A 116 -15.11 14.95 3.05
N ASN A 117 -15.82 13.84 2.91
CA ASN A 117 -16.92 13.71 1.96
C ASN A 117 -18.20 14.41 2.41
N GLY A 118 -18.38 14.62 3.70
CA GLY A 118 -19.59 15.24 4.29
C GLY A 118 -19.93 16.60 3.66
N LYS A 119 -21.19 16.80 3.24
CA LYS A 119 -21.66 18.01 2.52
C LYS A 119 -21.43 19.32 3.31
N LYS A 120 -21.50 19.28 4.63
CA LYS A 120 -21.48 20.46 5.53
C LYS A 120 -20.09 20.96 5.90
N LEU A 121 -19.00 20.21 5.58
CA LEU A 121 -17.64 20.60 5.98
C LEU A 121 -17.15 21.79 5.15
N VAL A 122 -16.79 22.87 5.84
CA VAL A 122 -16.16 24.06 5.23
C VAL A 122 -14.65 23.84 5.13
N GLY A 123 -14.03 24.31 4.07
CA GLY A 123 -12.57 24.22 3.92
C GLY A 123 -12.03 22.84 3.55
N LYS A 124 -12.83 21.96 2.94
CA LYS A 124 -12.43 20.60 2.53
C LYS A 124 -11.11 20.55 1.75
N SER A 125 -10.89 21.50 0.85
CA SER A 125 -9.67 21.56 0.04
C SER A 125 -8.44 21.77 0.92
N PHE A 126 -8.52 22.66 1.91
CA PHE A 126 -7.44 22.89 2.86
C PHE A 126 -7.12 21.63 3.67
N PHE A 127 -8.13 20.96 4.23
CA PHE A 127 -7.92 19.73 5.01
C PHE A 127 -7.35 18.59 4.14
N ARG A 128 -7.85 18.42 2.91
CA ARG A 128 -7.29 17.44 1.97
C ARG A 128 -5.80 17.68 1.74
N THR A 129 -5.42 18.93 1.43
CA THR A 129 -4.03 19.29 1.19
C THR A 129 -3.17 19.10 2.44
N ALA A 130 -3.64 19.56 3.61
CA ALA A 130 -2.90 19.46 4.86
C ALA A 130 -2.63 18.00 5.28
N ILE A 131 -3.64 17.11 5.12
CA ILE A 131 -3.51 15.69 5.48
C ILE A 131 -2.67 14.93 4.44
N PHE A 132 -2.68 15.36 3.18
CA PHE A 132 -1.87 14.76 2.13
C PHE A 132 -0.40 15.23 2.14
N LEU A 133 -0.14 16.43 2.68
CA LEU A 133 1.19 17.07 2.66
C LEU A 133 2.33 16.18 3.18
N PRO A 134 2.17 15.39 4.27
CA PRO A 134 3.24 14.51 4.75
C PRO A 134 3.74 13.49 3.72
N CYS A 135 2.85 13.03 2.83
CA CYS A 135 3.22 12.08 1.78
C CYS A 135 4.10 12.70 0.70
N VAL A 136 3.93 14.00 0.42
CA VAL A 136 4.62 14.72 -0.66
C VAL A 136 5.95 15.33 -0.19
N THR A 137 6.12 15.50 1.13
CA THR A 137 7.34 16.05 1.69
C THR A 137 8.54 15.12 1.47
N SER A 138 9.72 15.71 1.32
CA SER A 138 10.94 14.91 1.21
C SER A 138 11.12 14.03 2.44
N LEU A 139 11.60 12.82 2.23
CA LEU A 139 11.78 11.83 3.29
C LEU A 139 12.71 12.31 4.39
N VAL A 140 13.77 13.04 4.02
CA VAL A 140 14.74 13.60 4.98
C VAL A 140 14.07 14.65 5.85
N SER A 141 13.34 15.61 5.25
CA SER A 141 12.62 16.64 6.00
C SER A 141 11.58 16.06 6.93
N TYR A 142 10.80 15.08 6.43
CA TYR A 142 9.84 14.34 7.22
C TYR A 142 10.49 13.65 8.43
N SER A 143 11.62 12.97 8.22
CA SER A 143 12.33 12.26 9.29
C SER A 143 12.90 13.21 10.34
N LEU A 144 13.39 14.38 9.94
CA LEU A 144 13.85 15.42 10.86
C LEU A 144 12.71 15.98 11.70
N ILE A 145 11.53 16.20 11.09
CA ILE A 145 10.33 16.62 11.82
C ILE A 145 9.95 15.55 12.87
N MET A 146 9.93 14.28 12.50
CA MET A 146 9.62 13.19 13.43
C MET A 146 10.63 13.12 14.58
N LYS A 147 11.93 13.20 14.28
CA LYS A 147 12.98 13.26 15.30
C LYS A 147 12.81 14.44 16.28
N SER A 148 12.42 15.60 15.76
CA SER A 148 12.20 16.78 16.59
C SER A 148 10.94 16.65 17.47
N ILE A 149 9.84 16.15 16.93
CA ILE A 149 8.58 15.95 17.67
C ILE A 149 8.76 14.95 18.81
N PHE A 150 9.46 13.84 18.54
CA PHE A 150 9.64 12.72 19.46
C PHE A 150 10.97 12.76 20.24
N ALA A 151 11.74 13.84 20.16
CA ALA A 151 12.92 14.04 21.01
C ALA A 151 12.54 14.01 22.51
N ASP A 152 13.49 13.70 23.38
CA ASP A 152 13.23 13.67 24.84
C ASP A 152 12.61 14.99 25.35
N ASN A 153 13.07 16.12 24.84
CA ASN A 153 12.51 17.45 25.10
C ASN A 153 11.49 17.92 24.02
N GLY A 154 11.03 16.99 23.16
CA GLY A 154 10.15 17.27 22.05
C GLY A 154 8.71 17.56 22.46
N ILE A 155 7.91 18.00 21.47
CA ILE A 155 6.52 18.39 21.67
C ILE A 155 5.69 17.21 22.21
N MET A 156 5.98 15.98 21.77
CA MET A 156 5.23 14.80 22.22
C MET A 156 5.40 14.56 23.72
N ASN A 157 6.61 14.60 24.24
CA ASN A 157 6.84 14.42 25.68
C ASN A 157 6.29 15.60 26.50
N LYS A 158 6.32 16.82 25.98
CA LYS A 158 5.65 17.97 26.64
C LYS A 158 4.13 17.78 26.71
N PHE A 159 3.53 17.29 25.63
CA PHE A 159 2.10 16.98 25.58
C PHE A 159 1.72 15.86 26.57
N LEU A 160 2.50 14.80 26.64
CA LEU A 160 2.31 13.70 27.61
C LEU A 160 2.47 14.18 29.06
N GLY A 161 3.39 15.12 29.29
CA GLY A 161 3.57 15.75 30.62
C GLY A 161 2.33 16.47 31.14
N TRP A 162 1.46 17.02 30.28
CA TRP A 162 0.17 17.60 30.70
C TRP A 162 -0.78 16.57 31.33
N PHE A 163 -0.61 15.30 30.97
CA PHE A 163 -1.38 14.17 31.54
C PHE A 163 -0.64 13.47 32.68
N SER A 164 0.44 14.09 33.22
CA SER A 164 1.30 13.50 34.26
C SER A 164 1.97 12.19 33.85
N VAL A 165 2.10 11.95 32.54
CA VAL A 165 2.88 10.84 32.01
C VAL A 165 4.34 11.26 31.94
N GLY A 166 5.24 10.49 32.58
CA GLY A 166 6.67 10.76 32.54
C GLY A 166 7.24 10.75 31.12
N PRO A 167 8.44 11.31 30.91
CA PRO A 167 9.05 11.36 29.58
C PRO A 167 9.29 9.95 29.04
N ILE A 168 8.86 9.72 27.80
CA ILE A 168 9.09 8.49 27.07
C ILE A 168 10.38 8.64 26.26
N HIS A 169 11.26 7.66 26.39
CA HIS A 169 12.53 7.61 25.64
C HIS A 169 12.33 6.90 24.29
N TRP A 170 11.80 7.65 23.33
CA TRP A 170 11.37 7.13 22.02
C TRP A 170 12.48 6.51 21.17
N PHE A 171 13.75 6.90 21.39
CA PHE A 171 14.89 6.43 20.58
C PHE A 171 15.78 5.42 21.30
N THR A 172 15.66 5.26 22.60
CA THR A 172 16.54 4.39 23.40
C THR A 172 15.85 3.13 23.89
N ASP A 173 14.52 3.08 23.88
CA ASP A 173 13.72 1.89 24.17
C ASP A 173 13.19 1.24 22.89
N SER A 174 13.39 -0.08 22.74
CA SER A 174 13.02 -0.82 21.52
C SER A 174 11.51 -0.86 21.28
N PHE A 175 10.69 -0.89 22.33
CA PHE A 175 9.24 -0.90 22.19
C PHE A 175 8.75 0.46 21.71
N TRP A 176 9.17 1.53 22.38
CA TRP A 176 8.77 2.89 22.03
C TRP A 176 9.30 3.34 20.67
N SER A 177 10.50 2.87 20.29
CA SER A 177 11.02 3.12 18.93
C SER A 177 10.18 2.46 17.84
N ARG A 178 9.63 1.27 18.08
CA ARG A 178 8.67 0.65 17.14
C ARG A 178 7.36 1.44 17.07
N VAL A 179 6.85 1.86 18.24
CA VAL A 179 5.63 2.72 18.28
C VAL A 179 5.85 4.01 17.51
N LEU A 180 7.01 4.65 17.68
CA LEU A 180 7.40 5.84 16.92
C LEU A 180 7.36 5.57 15.41
N ILE A 181 7.97 4.49 14.93
CA ILE A 181 7.93 4.12 13.51
C ILE A 181 6.50 3.90 13.05
N ILE A 182 5.66 3.15 13.80
CA ILE A 182 4.26 2.91 13.46
C ILE A 182 3.48 4.22 13.34
N ILE A 183 3.64 5.13 14.29
CA ILE A 183 2.98 6.46 14.25
C ILE A 183 3.45 7.23 13.01
N SER A 184 4.76 7.24 12.76
CA SER A 184 5.36 7.97 11.66
C SER A 184 4.83 7.49 10.31
N ILE A 185 4.89 6.19 10.03
CA ILE A 185 4.42 5.63 8.75
C ILE A 185 2.89 5.74 8.61
N THR A 186 2.14 5.58 9.72
CA THR A 186 0.68 5.77 9.71
C THR A 186 0.33 7.21 9.33
N TRP A 187 0.94 8.20 9.98
CA TRP A 187 0.71 9.61 9.66
C TRP A 187 1.01 9.94 8.20
N ARG A 188 2.15 9.48 7.67
CA ARG A 188 2.55 9.73 6.29
C ARG A 188 1.60 9.13 5.27
N TRP A 189 1.26 7.85 5.43
CA TRP A 189 0.52 7.09 4.42
C TRP A 189 -1.00 7.18 4.55
N THR A 190 -1.53 7.62 5.70
CA THR A 190 -2.97 7.83 5.89
C THR A 190 -3.51 8.86 4.89
N GLY A 191 -2.79 9.98 4.68
CA GLY A 191 -3.20 11.01 3.74
C GLY A 191 -3.26 10.53 2.30
N TYR A 192 -2.29 9.71 1.90
CA TYR A 192 -2.26 9.09 0.57
C TYR A 192 -3.45 8.16 0.34
N ASN A 193 -3.68 7.24 1.29
CA ASN A 193 -4.75 6.26 1.18
C ASN A 193 -6.16 6.89 1.35
N MET A 194 -6.28 7.97 2.10
CA MET A 194 -7.50 8.77 2.21
C MET A 194 -8.03 9.22 0.83
N ILE A 195 -7.14 9.57 -0.10
CA ILE A 195 -7.54 10.03 -1.45
C ILE A 195 -8.24 8.91 -2.22
N PHE A 196 -7.76 7.66 -2.13
CA PHE A 196 -8.43 6.52 -2.77
C PHE A 196 -9.83 6.30 -2.19
N PHE A 197 -9.97 6.33 -0.86
CA PHE A 197 -11.28 6.20 -0.22
C PHE A 197 -12.20 7.36 -0.58
N LEU A 198 -11.69 8.58 -0.61
CA LEU A 198 -12.47 9.76 -0.97
C LEU A 198 -12.97 9.68 -2.43
N SER A 199 -12.12 9.25 -3.36
CA SER A 199 -12.51 9.00 -4.74
C SER A 199 -13.59 7.92 -4.85
N GLY A 200 -13.46 6.84 -4.09
CA GLY A 200 -14.47 5.79 -4.04
C GLY A 200 -15.81 6.27 -3.49
N LEU A 201 -15.79 7.06 -2.41
CA LEU A 201 -17.01 7.63 -1.84
C LEU A 201 -17.75 8.55 -2.81
N GLN A 202 -17.01 9.27 -3.66
CA GLN A 202 -17.60 10.16 -4.68
C GLN A 202 -18.24 9.41 -5.85
N ASN A 203 -17.91 8.13 -6.05
CA ASN A 203 -18.52 7.29 -7.08
C ASN A 203 -19.78 6.54 -6.60
N ILE A 204 -20.12 6.60 -5.32
CA ILE A 204 -21.35 6.02 -4.80
C ILE A 204 -22.53 6.94 -5.14
N ASP A 205 -23.59 6.37 -5.74
CA ASP A 205 -24.79 7.13 -6.10
C ASP A 205 -25.43 7.76 -4.86
N PRO A 206 -25.64 9.09 -4.82
CA PRO A 206 -26.28 9.77 -3.71
C PRO A 206 -27.68 9.24 -3.38
N SER A 207 -28.42 8.72 -4.38
CA SER A 207 -29.76 8.15 -4.17
C SER A 207 -29.78 7.00 -3.18
N ILE A 208 -28.69 6.24 -3.05
CA ILE A 208 -28.56 5.15 -2.08
C ILE A 208 -28.59 5.69 -0.64
N TYR A 209 -27.93 6.82 -0.42
CA TYR A 209 -27.91 7.48 0.88
C TYR A 209 -29.26 8.15 1.21
N GLU A 210 -29.93 8.73 0.21
CA GLU A 210 -31.26 9.31 0.36
C GLU A 210 -32.30 8.24 0.70
N ALA A 211 -32.26 7.09 0.04
CA ALA A 211 -33.12 5.95 0.36
C ALA A 211 -32.89 5.45 1.81
N ALA A 212 -31.61 5.33 2.21
CA ALA A 212 -31.27 4.92 3.57
C ALA A 212 -31.76 5.91 4.65
N GLU A 213 -31.75 7.19 4.33
CA GLU A 213 -32.26 8.25 5.22
C GLU A 213 -33.80 8.16 5.35
N LEU A 214 -34.51 7.88 4.25
CA LEU A 214 -35.96 7.65 4.25
C LEU A 214 -36.34 6.38 5.05
N ASP A 215 -35.49 5.34 5.01
CA ASP A 215 -35.66 4.11 5.80
C ASP A 215 -35.27 4.29 7.29
N GLY A 216 -34.89 5.52 7.71
CA GLY A 216 -34.52 5.83 9.10
C GLY A 216 -33.15 5.27 9.51
N ALA A 217 -32.26 4.95 8.58
CA ALA A 217 -30.92 4.47 8.89
C ALA A 217 -30.05 5.61 9.45
N GLY A 218 -29.62 5.47 10.70
CA GLY A 218 -28.67 6.39 11.31
C GLY A 218 -27.26 6.29 10.68
N PRO A 219 -26.38 7.28 10.91
CA PRO A 219 -25.07 7.38 10.23
C PRO A 219 -24.15 6.17 10.44
N VAL A 220 -24.17 5.56 11.63
CA VAL A 220 -23.39 4.36 11.93
C VAL A 220 -23.87 3.15 11.12
N ARG A 221 -25.20 2.94 11.07
CA ARG A 221 -25.80 1.87 10.27
C ARG A 221 -25.55 2.07 8.79
N THR A 222 -25.70 3.29 8.28
CA THR A 222 -25.38 3.65 6.89
C THR A 222 -23.92 3.38 6.57
N PHE A 223 -23.00 3.69 7.49
CA PHE A 223 -21.58 3.42 7.28
C PHE A 223 -21.29 1.91 7.12
N PHE A 224 -21.72 1.07 8.09
CA PHE A 224 -21.40 -0.35 8.07
C PHE A 224 -22.21 -1.16 7.05
N SER A 225 -23.47 -0.78 6.78
CA SER A 225 -24.36 -1.54 5.90
C SER A 225 -24.28 -1.09 4.43
N ILE A 226 -23.85 0.14 4.15
CA ILE A 226 -23.83 0.72 2.80
C ILE A 226 -22.42 1.15 2.41
N THR A 227 -21.84 2.12 3.15
CA THR A 227 -20.58 2.76 2.75
C THR A 227 -19.41 1.79 2.73
N ALA A 228 -19.16 1.08 3.81
CA ALA A 228 -18.03 0.15 3.89
C ALA A 228 -18.15 -1.04 2.91
N PRO A 229 -19.32 -1.67 2.71
CA PRO A 229 -19.50 -2.68 1.66
C PRO A 229 -19.26 -2.17 0.24
N GLN A 230 -19.69 -0.96 -0.09
CA GLN A 230 -19.45 -0.34 -1.40
C GLN A 230 -17.96 -0.04 -1.64
N LEU A 231 -17.21 0.24 -0.56
CA LEU A 231 -15.78 0.50 -0.63
C LEU A 231 -14.92 -0.77 -0.59
N LYS A 232 -15.48 -1.98 -0.50
CA LYS A 232 -14.71 -3.24 -0.46
C LYS A 232 -13.61 -3.35 -1.52
N PRO A 233 -13.85 -3.02 -2.80
CA PRO A 233 -12.79 -3.10 -3.82
C PRO A 233 -11.61 -2.17 -3.51
N ILE A 234 -11.90 -0.98 -2.99
CA ILE A 234 -10.88 0.02 -2.64
C ILE A 234 -10.16 -0.40 -1.36
N ILE A 235 -10.87 -0.92 -0.36
CA ILE A 235 -10.25 -1.48 0.86
C ILE A 235 -9.27 -2.58 0.47
N LEU A 236 -9.65 -3.49 -0.42
CA LEU A 236 -8.78 -4.57 -0.89
C LEU A 236 -7.56 -4.02 -1.64
N PHE A 237 -7.76 -3.06 -2.54
CA PHE A 237 -6.67 -2.41 -3.27
C PHE A 237 -5.68 -1.73 -2.31
N VAL A 238 -6.18 -0.92 -1.37
CA VAL A 238 -5.36 -0.24 -0.36
C VAL A 238 -4.66 -1.25 0.56
N ALA A 239 -5.33 -2.32 0.97
CA ALA A 239 -4.74 -3.35 1.81
C ALA A 239 -3.57 -4.05 1.10
N ILE A 240 -3.74 -4.46 -0.17
CA ILE A 240 -2.70 -5.12 -0.94
C ILE A 240 -1.51 -4.17 -1.17
N THR A 241 -1.76 -2.96 -1.66
CA THR A 241 -0.68 -2.01 -1.96
C THR A 241 0.07 -1.58 -0.71
N SER A 242 -0.64 -1.37 0.41
CA SER A 242 0.00 -1.04 1.70
C SER A 242 0.76 -2.22 2.31
N THR A 243 0.28 -3.44 2.12
CA THR A 243 1.02 -4.66 2.52
C THR A 243 2.35 -4.75 1.79
N ILE A 244 2.33 -4.60 0.46
CA ILE A 244 3.55 -4.60 -0.36
C ILE A 244 4.51 -3.49 0.11
N GLY A 245 4.00 -2.26 0.30
CA GLY A 245 4.81 -1.14 0.77
C GLY A 245 5.42 -1.37 2.15
N THR A 246 4.67 -2.00 3.07
CA THR A 246 5.17 -2.27 4.43
C THR A 246 6.19 -3.42 4.45
N LEU A 247 6.03 -4.44 3.62
CA LEU A 247 7.04 -5.50 3.45
C LEU A 247 8.36 -4.94 2.90
N GLN A 248 8.30 -3.89 2.10
CA GLN A 248 9.46 -3.19 1.53
C GLN A 248 9.92 -1.99 2.39
N LEU A 249 9.40 -1.82 3.61
CA LEU A 249 9.70 -0.69 4.48
C LEU A 249 11.20 -0.59 4.78
N PHE A 250 11.82 0.49 4.33
CA PHE A 250 13.23 0.77 4.51
C PHE A 250 13.48 2.22 4.95
N ASP A 251 12.96 3.15 4.19
CA ASP A 251 13.32 4.56 4.24
C ASP A 251 13.04 5.22 5.59
N GLU A 252 11.86 5.00 6.16
CA GLU A 252 11.45 5.58 7.44
C GLU A 252 12.32 5.02 8.57
N VAL A 253 12.57 3.71 8.56
CA VAL A 253 13.41 3.09 9.58
C VAL A 253 14.85 3.55 9.45
N GLN A 254 15.39 3.62 8.24
CA GLN A 254 16.76 4.08 7.98
C GLN A 254 16.97 5.54 8.40
N ASN A 255 16.00 6.41 8.14
CA ASN A 255 16.18 7.84 8.41
C ASN A 255 15.76 8.26 9.82
N ILE A 256 14.84 7.55 10.49
CA ILE A 256 14.35 7.92 11.82
C ILE A 256 15.18 7.23 12.92
N THR A 257 15.25 5.91 12.91
CA THR A 257 15.88 5.12 14.01
C THR A 257 17.17 4.41 13.62
N GLN A 258 17.47 4.31 12.32
CA GLN A 258 18.59 3.54 11.77
C GLN A 258 18.60 2.05 12.22
N GLY A 259 17.40 1.51 12.48
CA GLY A 259 17.22 0.15 12.98
C GLY A 259 17.36 -0.03 14.48
N GLY A 260 17.79 1.01 15.21
CA GLY A 260 18.01 0.98 16.65
C GLY A 260 16.75 1.15 17.50
N PRO A 261 16.87 1.06 18.85
CA PRO A 261 18.03 0.53 19.58
C PRO A 261 18.15 -0.99 19.45
N ALA A 262 19.36 -1.52 19.55
CA ALA A 262 19.67 -2.97 19.55
C ALA A 262 18.96 -3.75 18.41
N ASN A 263 18.88 -3.18 17.21
CA ASN A 263 18.15 -3.69 16.05
C ASN A 263 16.63 -3.89 16.31
N GLY A 264 16.07 -3.16 17.27
CA GLY A 264 14.68 -3.29 17.71
C GLY A 264 13.66 -2.81 16.69
N THR A 265 14.06 -1.89 15.77
CA THR A 265 13.19 -1.38 14.71
C THR A 265 13.60 -1.85 13.31
N MET A 266 14.71 -2.60 13.19
CA MET A 266 15.27 -3.02 11.91
C MET A 266 14.28 -3.89 11.13
N THR A 267 13.97 -3.49 9.90
CA THR A 267 13.16 -4.25 8.95
C THR A 267 14.02 -5.18 8.10
N ILE A 268 13.36 -6.12 7.42
CA ILE A 268 14.07 -7.03 6.52
C ILE A 268 14.76 -6.29 5.37
N SER A 269 14.12 -5.27 4.79
CA SER A 269 14.71 -4.44 3.73
C SER A 269 15.96 -3.70 4.23
N GLN A 270 15.94 -3.19 5.47
CA GLN A 270 17.10 -2.55 6.06
C GLN A 270 18.22 -3.55 6.37
N TYR A 271 17.89 -4.76 6.80
CA TYR A 271 18.89 -5.80 7.05
C TYR A 271 19.58 -6.24 5.75
N ILE A 272 18.82 -6.41 4.67
CA ILE A 272 19.37 -6.68 3.32
C ILE A 272 20.32 -5.55 2.91
N TYR A 273 19.89 -4.31 3.05
CA TYR A 273 20.74 -3.13 2.74
C TYR A 273 22.02 -3.11 3.58
N ASN A 274 21.92 -3.34 4.88
CA ASN A 274 23.08 -3.35 5.77
C ASN A 274 24.06 -4.49 5.41
N THR A 275 23.55 -5.64 4.96
CA THR A 275 24.35 -6.78 4.52
C THR A 275 25.07 -6.51 3.20
N CYS A 276 24.48 -5.67 2.33
CA CYS A 276 25.11 -5.27 1.07
C CYS A 276 26.15 -4.15 1.23
N PHE A 277 25.85 -3.14 2.07
CA PHE A 277 26.52 -1.85 1.98
C PHE A 277 27.12 -1.33 3.29
N LYS A 278 26.62 -1.79 4.46
CA LYS A 278 27.06 -1.27 5.76
C LYS A 278 28.03 -2.23 6.49
N TYR A 279 27.80 -3.53 6.38
CA TYR A 279 28.67 -4.56 6.94
C TYR A 279 29.73 -4.97 5.88
N THR A 280 30.51 -6.02 6.16
CA THR A 280 31.32 -6.67 5.12
C THR A 280 30.38 -7.13 3.99
N PRO A 281 30.51 -6.60 2.76
CA PRO A 281 29.56 -6.86 1.70
C PRO A 281 29.38 -8.35 1.41
N ASN A 282 28.18 -8.85 1.56
CA ASN A 282 27.81 -10.22 1.28
C ASN A 282 26.55 -10.24 0.37
N PHE A 283 26.79 -9.99 -0.91
CA PHE A 283 25.70 -9.91 -1.90
C PHE A 283 24.99 -11.24 -2.10
N GLY A 284 25.68 -12.37 -1.96
CA GLY A 284 25.07 -13.70 -2.07
C GLY A 284 24.04 -13.94 -0.97
N TYR A 285 24.39 -13.64 0.28
CA TYR A 285 23.46 -13.77 1.41
C TYR A 285 22.31 -12.77 1.34
N ALA A 286 22.59 -11.51 0.98
CA ALA A 286 21.56 -10.51 0.78
C ALA A 286 20.56 -10.89 -0.33
N SER A 287 21.06 -11.45 -1.43
CA SER A 287 20.22 -11.96 -2.52
C SER A 287 19.35 -13.14 -2.08
N ALA A 288 19.88 -14.05 -1.26
CA ALA A 288 19.08 -15.16 -0.69
C ALA A 288 17.95 -14.65 0.19
N MET A 289 18.24 -13.67 1.08
CA MET A 289 17.22 -13.02 1.90
C MET A 289 16.15 -12.34 1.05
N SER A 290 16.56 -11.60 0.01
CA SER A 290 15.63 -10.91 -0.90
C SER A 290 14.70 -11.90 -1.60
N PHE A 291 15.20 -13.04 -2.03
CA PHE A 291 14.40 -14.08 -2.69
C PHE A 291 13.36 -14.73 -1.79
N VAL A 292 13.67 -14.92 -0.50
CA VAL A 292 12.74 -15.52 0.46
C VAL A 292 11.62 -14.54 0.84
N VAL A 293 11.89 -13.25 0.78
CA VAL A 293 10.90 -12.20 1.15
C VAL A 293 10.03 -11.78 -0.04
N MET A 294 10.50 -12.01 -1.27
CA MET A 294 9.77 -11.69 -2.51
C MET A 294 8.58 -12.65 -2.75
#